data_5936b8eb23971e3ce05fea5aef480b88
#
_entry.id   5936b8eb23971e3ce05fea5aef480b88
#
_cell.length_a   1.000
_cell.length_b   1.000
_cell.length_c   1.000
_cell.angle_alpha   90.00
_cell.angle_beta   90.00
_cell.angle_gamma   90.00
#
_symmetry.space_group_name_H-M   'P 1'
#
loop_
_entity.id
_entity.type
_entity.pdbx_description
1 polymer ?
#
loop_
_entity_poly.entity_id
_entity_poly.type
_entity_poly.pdbx_seq_one_letter_code
_entity_poly.pdbx_strand_id
1 'polypeptide(L)'
;MQATPLSETRIGLNQVKDALRRPRAQLKGRQASDEARAEVRALIGPAPAEGHRRDLLIERLHVLNDHYRALFERHIVALAAEMRLPVVEVFEVASFYHHFQILKDEQSAPAITVRVCDSLSCQLAGSNPLLTQLQRDLGAGVQVIASPCLGRCEQAPAAQVGQKAVACATVPQVQALVASQAVEPNPLAEAIGLQSYRASGGYALAQQIARGERSPESVIEVLEHAGLRGLGGAGFPAGRKWRIVRSQSAPRLMAVNIDEGEPGTFKDRTLLESDPHRFLEGLLIAAQVVGCEAVYVYLRDEYHEARQLLTRELAALQADPPCPLPRIELRRGAGAYICGEESAMIESIEGKRGEPRLRPPYIAEVGLFGRPTLEHNFETLYWVRELVEQGAESFAAQGRHGRKGLRRYSVSGRVKHPGVKLAPAGITLRELVDEYCGGMMEGHALYAYLPGGASGGILPARLADVPLDFDTLQPYGCFIGSAAVMVLSQHDKARDAALNVMRFFAHESCGQCTPCRVGTDKAAQLMAREVWDREMLQDLAQVMGDASICGLGQAAPNPIRCVLEYFPHEVGAAS
;
A
#
# COMPACT_ATOMS: atom_id res chain seq x y z
N MET A 1 68.09 60.13 25.06
CA MET A 1 67.15 59.20 24.49
C MET A 1 66.09 58.85 25.52
N GLN A 2 64.95 59.51 25.48
CA GLN A 2 63.85 59.28 26.40
C GLN A 2 63.03 58.18 25.88
N ALA A 3 62.78 57.12 26.66
CA ALA A 3 61.88 55.99 26.32
C ALA A 3 60.43 56.43 26.53
N THR A 4 59.64 56.33 25.50
CA THR A 4 58.18 56.54 25.53
C THR A 4 57.52 55.36 26.24
N PRO A 5 56.62 55.56 27.22
CA PRO A 5 55.96 54.44 27.90
C PRO A 5 54.91 53.82 27.01
N LEU A 6 54.95 52.52 26.90
CA LEU A 6 53.85 51.71 26.24
C LEU A 6 52.59 51.85 27.07
N SER A 7 51.54 52.42 26.49
CA SER A 7 50.19 52.43 27.08
C SER A 7 49.61 51.03 27.12
N GLU A 8 49.51 50.42 28.29
CA GLU A 8 48.71 49.19 28.48
C GLU A 8 47.24 49.48 28.30
N THR A 9 46.74 49.17 27.14
CA THR A 9 45.29 49.17 26.87
C THR A 9 44.67 47.94 27.56
N ARG A 10 44.15 48.15 28.81
CA ARG A 10 43.37 47.09 29.48
C ARG A 10 42.07 46.84 28.72
N ILE A 11 42.03 45.78 27.93
CA ILE A 11 40.81 45.29 27.30
C ILE A 11 39.92 44.73 28.40
N GLY A 12 38.75 45.32 28.61
CA GLY A 12 37.79 44.87 29.62
C GLY A 12 37.24 43.48 29.29
N LEU A 13 36.99 42.68 30.34
CA LEU A 13 36.41 41.30 30.20
C LEU A 13 35.16 41.24 29.32
N ASN A 14 34.36 42.31 29.25
CA ASN A 14 33.19 42.41 28.38
C ASN A 14 33.57 42.58 26.92
N GLN A 15 34.65 43.33 26.61
CA GLN A 15 35.14 43.46 25.23
C GLN A 15 35.77 42.15 24.73
N VAL A 16 36.41 41.38 25.61
CA VAL A 16 36.90 40.03 25.29
C VAL A 16 35.73 39.07 25.07
N LYS A 17 34.68 39.12 25.90
CA LYS A 17 33.46 38.32 25.72
C LYS A 17 32.71 38.67 24.42
N ASP A 18 32.65 39.93 24.02
CA ASP A 18 32.01 40.35 22.78
C ASP A 18 32.88 40.01 21.56
N ALA A 19 34.19 40.08 21.65
CA ALA A 19 35.10 39.62 20.59
C ALA A 19 35.11 38.10 20.43
N LEU A 20 34.86 37.33 21.51
CA LEU A 20 34.73 35.89 21.51
C LEU A 20 33.29 35.39 21.17
N ARG A 21 32.31 36.29 21.14
CA ARG A 21 31.03 35.97 20.55
C ARG A 21 31.24 35.77 19.05
N ARG A 22 31.44 34.53 18.65
CA ARG A 22 31.39 34.16 17.23
C ARG A 22 30.11 34.75 16.64
N PRO A 23 30.18 35.48 15.49
CA PRO A 23 28.97 35.89 14.77
C PRO A 23 28.10 34.64 14.66
N ARG A 24 26.80 34.75 15.00
CA ARG A 24 25.86 33.62 14.82
C ARG A 24 26.15 33.04 13.46
N ALA A 25 26.59 31.79 13.39
CA ALA A 25 26.91 31.14 12.14
C ALA A 25 25.70 31.36 11.21
N GLN A 26 25.92 31.97 10.06
CA GLN A 26 24.84 32.09 9.08
C GLN A 26 24.35 30.69 8.78
N LEU A 27 23.04 30.49 8.89
CA LEU A 27 22.43 29.22 8.58
C LEU A 27 22.79 28.87 7.14
N LYS A 28 23.42 27.71 6.96
CA LYS A 28 23.77 27.22 5.62
C LYS A 28 22.53 26.67 4.93
N GLY A 29 22.49 26.81 3.60
CA GLY A 29 21.39 26.31 2.78
C GLY A 29 20.26 27.34 2.60
N ARG A 30 19.23 26.94 1.87
CA ARG A 30 18.06 27.76 1.55
C ARG A 30 17.23 28.00 2.82
N GLN A 31 16.93 29.26 3.10
CA GLN A 31 16.09 29.67 4.23
C GLN A 31 14.66 29.89 3.77
N ALA A 32 13.69 29.56 4.61
CA ALA A 32 12.28 29.83 4.36
C ALA A 32 12.00 31.34 4.40
N SER A 33 11.32 31.86 3.40
CA SER A 33 10.79 33.23 3.44
C SER A 33 9.63 33.32 4.44
N ASP A 34 9.39 34.51 4.99
CA ASP A 34 8.26 34.74 5.90
C ASP A 34 6.93 34.51 5.22
N GLU A 35 6.82 34.83 3.92
CA GLU A 35 5.66 34.59 3.10
C GLU A 35 5.36 33.08 2.97
N ALA A 36 6.33 32.27 2.54
CA ALA A 36 6.15 30.83 2.43
C ALA A 36 5.81 30.16 3.77
N ARG A 37 6.41 30.67 4.88
CA ARG A 37 6.04 30.20 6.22
C ARG A 37 4.62 30.55 6.61
N ALA A 38 4.14 31.75 6.25
CA ALA A 38 2.76 32.15 6.49
C ALA A 38 1.78 31.30 5.68
N GLU A 39 2.08 31.02 4.40
CA GLU A 39 1.30 30.13 3.53
C GLU A 39 1.19 28.73 4.13
N VAL A 40 2.31 28.13 4.56
CA VAL A 40 2.32 26.80 5.17
C VAL A 40 1.53 26.80 6.49
N ARG A 41 1.74 27.80 7.39
CA ARG A 41 1.00 27.89 8.65
C ARG A 41 -0.50 28.04 8.46
N ALA A 42 -0.93 28.75 7.42
CA ALA A 42 -2.35 28.91 7.11
C ALA A 42 -3.04 27.55 6.84
N LEU A 43 -2.28 26.59 6.30
CA LEU A 43 -2.80 25.27 5.94
C LEU A 43 -2.63 24.23 7.06
N ILE A 44 -1.45 24.20 7.71
CA ILE A 44 -1.17 23.16 8.73
C ILE A 44 -1.50 23.59 10.16
N GLY A 45 -1.84 24.85 10.35
CA GLY A 45 -2.05 25.48 11.65
C GLY A 45 -0.74 25.88 12.35
N PRO A 46 -0.84 26.66 13.46
CA PRO A 46 0.31 27.05 14.26
C PRO A 46 0.91 25.82 14.98
N ALA A 47 2.22 25.83 15.19
CA ALA A 47 2.88 24.78 15.94
C ALA A 47 2.36 24.73 17.40
N PRO A 48 1.95 23.54 17.90
CA PRO A 48 1.70 23.33 19.34
C PRO A 48 2.91 23.69 20.19
N ALA A 49 2.74 23.80 21.50
CA ALA A 49 3.83 24.15 22.42
C ALA A 49 5.00 23.15 22.33
N GLU A 50 4.68 21.86 22.17
CA GLU A 50 5.64 20.76 21.97
C GLU A 50 6.22 20.70 20.55
N GLY A 51 5.70 21.49 19.61
CA GLY A 51 6.04 21.44 18.19
C GLY A 51 5.12 20.54 17.39
N HIS A 52 5.26 20.55 16.07
CA HIS A 52 4.55 19.61 15.20
C HIS A 52 5.10 18.20 15.37
N ARG A 53 4.22 17.21 15.42
CA ARG A 53 4.58 15.79 15.44
C ARG A 53 5.27 15.41 14.11
N ARG A 54 6.49 14.85 14.20
CA ARG A 54 7.27 14.40 13.05
C ARG A 54 6.51 13.35 12.21
N ASP A 55 5.84 12.44 12.89
CA ASP A 55 5.08 11.35 12.27
C ASP A 55 3.90 11.81 11.41
N LEU A 56 3.55 13.09 11.44
CA LEU A 56 2.56 13.71 10.56
C LEU A 56 3.17 14.40 9.33
N LEU A 57 4.45 14.18 9.02
CA LEU A 57 5.09 14.83 7.88
C LEU A 57 4.38 14.52 6.56
N ILE A 58 4.02 13.25 6.31
CA ILE A 58 3.36 12.83 5.07
C ILE A 58 1.97 13.47 4.96
N GLU A 59 1.20 13.51 6.04
CA GLU A 59 -0.09 14.19 6.09
C GLU A 59 0.03 15.70 5.82
N ARG A 60 1.11 16.35 6.30
CA ARG A 60 1.36 17.76 6.02
C ARG A 60 1.76 18.00 4.57
N LEU A 61 2.55 17.08 3.98
CA LEU A 61 2.84 17.12 2.55
C LEU A 61 1.57 16.95 1.71
N HIS A 62 0.64 16.07 2.11
CA HIS A 62 -0.67 15.95 1.46
C HIS A 62 -1.49 17.25 1.52
N VAL A 63 -1.54 17.90 2.68
CA VAL A 63 -2.26 19.18 2.83
C VAL A 63 -1.74 20.22 1.85
N LEU A 64 -0.41 20.34 1.70
CA LEU A 64 0.20 21.24 0.73
C LEU A 64 -0.06 20.81 -0.72
N ASN A 65 0.10 19.52 -1.01
CA ASN A 65 -0.10 18.98 -2.35
C ASN A 65 -1.57 19.10 -2.81
N ASP A 66 -2.52 18.81 -1.94
CA ASP A 66 -3.95 18.91 -2.26
C ASP A 66 -4.35 20.38 -2.52
N HIS A 67 -3.78 21.34 -1.78
CA HIS A 67 -4.07 22.75 -1.97
C HIS A 67 -3.41 23.34 -3.23
N TYR A 68 -2.11 23.08 -3.43
CA TYR A 68 -1.33 23.66 -4.53
C TYR A 68 -1.24 22.76 -5.77
N ARG A 69 -1.75 21.52 -5.71
CA ARG A 69 -1.69 20.48 -6.76
C ARG A 69 -0.26 20.01 -7.10
N ALA A 70 0.71 20.44 -6.31
CA ALA A 70 2.12 20.05 -6.34
C ALA A 70 2.80 20.50 -5.04
N LEU A 71 4.01 20.05 -4.80
CA LEU A 71 4.88 20.56 -3.75
C LEU A 71 5.90 21.52 -4.34
N PHE A 72 5.83 22.81 -3.99
CA PHE A 72 6.84 23.78 -4.41
C PHE A 72 8.04 23.76 -3.45
N GLU A 73 9.25 23.95 -3.99
CA GLU A 73 10.47 23.94 -3.19
C GLU A 73 10.42 24.93 -2.02
N ARG A 74 9.84 26.13 -2.21
CA ARG A 74 9.66 27.12 -1.13
C ARG A 74 8.80 26.57 0.02
N HIS A 75 7.76 25.79 -0.29
CA HIS A 75 6.88 25.21 0.72
C HIS A 75 7.55 24.04 1.44
N ILE A 76 8.37 23.24 0.77
CA ILE A 76 9.19 22.19 1.40
C ILE A 76 10.15 22.81 2.43
N VAL A 77 10.83 23.90 2.05
CA VAL A 77 11.73 24.62 2.96
C VAL A 77 10.98 25.23 4.14
N ALA A 78 9.81 25.81 3.89
CA ALA A 78 8.96 26.40 4.92
C ALA A 78 8.39 25.33 5.87
N LEU A 79 7.90 24.20 5.35
CA LEU A 79 7.42 23.06 6.13
C LEU A 79 8.52 22.50 7.04
N ALA A 80 9.73 22.34 6.50
CA ALA A 80 10.90 21.92 7.28
C ALA A 80 11.16 22.85 8.47
N ALA A 81 11.10 24.17 8.23
CA ALA A 81 11.27 25.17 9.28
C ALA A 81 10.17 25.10 10.35
N GLU A 82 8.88 24.96 9.95
CA GLU A 82 7.74 24.87 10.87
C GLU A 82 7.78 23.59 11.70
N MET A 83 8.15 22.45 11.09
CA MET A 83 8.26 21.17 11.77
C MET A 83 9.59 20.96 12.52
N ARG A 84 10.53 21.92 12.42
CA ARG A 84 11.90 21.82 12.99
C ARG A 84 12.66 20.60 12.50
N LEU A 85 12.48 20.25 11.22
CA LEU A 85 13.20 19.17 10.55
C LEU A 85 14.27 19.73 9.60
N PRO A 86 15.36 18.98 9.33
CA PRO A 86 16.26 19.32 8.25
C PRO A 86 15.54 19.34 6.89
N VAL A 87 15.84 20.33 6.05
CA VAL A 87 15.21 20.44 4.71
C VAL A 87 15.45 19.17 3.89
N VAL A 88 16.63 18.55 4.01
CA VAL A 88 16.96 17.32 3.29
C VAL A 88 16.03 16.16 3.67
N GLU A 89 15.65 16.03 4.94
CA GLU A 89 14.74 14.98 5.40
C GLU A 89 13.32 15.17 4.83
N VAL A 90 12.82 16.42 4.82
CA VAL A 90 11.52 16.71 4.23
C VAL A 90 11.54 16.48 2.71
N PHE A 91 12.63 16.87 2.04
CA PHE A 91 12.80 16.65 0.60
C PHE A 91 12.92 15.16 0.27
N GLU A 92 13.68 14.38 1.03
CA GLU A 92 13.80 12.92 0.86
C GLU A 92 12.44 12.22 0.98
N VAL A 93 11.65 12.57 1.99
CA VAL A 93 10.31 12.00 2.16
C VAL A 93 9.40 12.44 1.02
N ALA A 94 9.38 13.71 0.66
CA ALA A 94 8.55 14.21 -0.43
C ALA A 94 8.89 13.58 -1.79
N SER A 95 10.18 13.35 -2.08
CA SER A 95 10.63 12.78 -3.36
C SER A 95 10.55 11.25 -3.43
N PHE A 96 10.38 10.58 -2.29
CA PHE A 96 10.25 9.12 -2.22
C PHE A 96 8.88 8.62 -2.71
N TYR A 97 7.82 9.39 -2.44
CA TYR A 97 6.45 8.98 -2.71
C TYR A 97 5.96 9.48 -4.08
N HIS A 98 5.50 8.57 -4.93
CA HIS A 98 5.09 8.85 -6.31
C HIS A 98 3.87 9.78 -6.44
N HIS A 99 3.09 9.92 -5.37
CA HIS A 99 1.94 10.83 -5.34
C HIS A 99 2.38 12.30 -5.46
N PHE A 100 3.53 12.64 -4.91
CA PHE A 100 4.00 14.03 -4.83
C PHE A 100 4.84 14.42 -6.05
N GLN A 101 4.46 15.54 -6.67
CA GLN A 101 5.27 16.19 -7.69
C GLN A 101 5.95 17.41 -7.10
N ILE A 102 7.29 17.42 -7.09
CA ILE A 102 8.07 18.57 -6.62
C ILE A 102 8.34 19.50 -7.79
N LEU A 103 7.97 20.78 -7.66
CA LEU A 103 8.15 21.82 -8.65
C LEU A 103 9.05 22.93 -8.11
N LYS A 104 9.84 23.53 -9.01
CA LYS A 104 10.55 24.79 -8.71
C LYS A 104 9.55 25.91 -8.59
N ASP A 105 9.94 26.98 -7.89
CA ASP A 105 9.02 28.08 -7.56
C ASP A 105 8.51 28.85 -8.77
N GLU A 106 9.27 28.86 -9.88
CA GLU A 106 8.89 29.50 -11.15
C GLU A 106 8.00 28.62 -12.05
N GLN A 107 7.81 27.35 -11.71
CA GLN A 107 6.96 26.43 -12.45
C GLN A 107 5.50 26.55 -12.01
N SER A 108 4.59 26.18 -12.89
CA SER A 108 3.14 26.11 -12.59
C SER A 108 2.68 24.69 -12.41
N ALA A 109 1.89 24.43 -11.38
CA ALA A 109 1.25 23.14 -11.22
C ALA A 109 0.21 22.89 -12.33
N PRO A 110 0.01 21.63 -12.77
CA PRO A 110 -1.03 21.31 -13.73
C PRO A 110 -2.42 21.63 -13.15
N ALA A 111 -3.33 22.12 -13.99
CA ALA A 111 -4.70 22.38 -13.57
C ALA A 111 -5.40 21.08 -13.16
N ILE A 112 -5.16 20.00 -13.92
CA ILE A 112 -5.72 18.67 -13.69
C ILE A 112 -4.62 17.65 -13.98
N THR A 113 -4.50 16.63 -13.12
CA THR A 113 -3.69 15.42 -13.39
C THR A 113 -4.63 14.27 -13.70
N VAL A 114 -4.41 13.64 -14.87
CA VAL A 114 -5.07 12.40 -15.28
C VAL A 114 -4.07 11.25 -15.12
N ARG A 115 -4.43 10.26 -14.31
CA ARG A 115 -3.65 9.03 -14.12
C ARG A 115 -4.33 7.89 -14.86
N VAL A 116 -3.60 7.18 -15.72
CA VAL A 116 -4.09 6.00 -16.43
C VAL A 116 -3.30 4.80 -15.93
N CYS A 117 -4.00 3.79 -15.41
CA CYS A 117 -3.37 2.58 -14.88
C CYS A 117 -2.71 1.78 -16.01
N ASP A 118 -1.43 1.44 -15.84
CA ASP A 118 -0.64 0.64 -16.80
C ASP A 118 -0.35 -0.79 -16.33
N SER A 119 -0.92 -1.20 -15.18
CA SER A 119 -0.77 -2.56 -14.65
C SER A 119 -1.46 -3.60 -15.51
N LEU A 120 -1.08 -4.87 -15.36
CA LEU A 120 -1.42 -5.97 -16.26
C LEU A 120 -2.90 -6.04 -16.66
N SER A 121 -3.84 -6.03 -15.71
CA SER A 121 -5.27 -6.13 -16.03
C SER A 121 -5.76 -4.96 -16.89
N CYS A 122 -5.26 -3.75 -16.63
CA CYS A 122 -5.56 -2.57 -17.44
C CYS A 122 -4.87 -2.61 -18.81
N GLN A 123 -3.63 -3.10 -18.87
CA GLN A 123 -2.93 -3.33 -20.15
C GLN A 123 -3.68 -4.32 -21.03
N LEU A 124 -4.16 -5.45 -20.48
CA LEU A 124 -4.99 -6.42 -21.18
C LEU A 124 -6.29 -5.79 -21.72
N ALA A 125 -6.84 -4.81 -21.01
CA ALA A 125 -8.04 -4.08 -21.40
C ALA A 125 -7.80 -2.85 -22.28
N GLY A 126 -6.55 -2.59 -22.72
CA GLY A 126 -6.22 -1.53 -23.68
C GLY A 126 -5.85 -0.18 -23.05
N SER A 127 -5.27 -0.14 -21.85
CA SER A 127 -4.86 1.12 -21.21
C SER A 127 -3.71 1.84 -21.93
N ASN A 128 -2.79 1.13 -22.59
CA ASN A 128 -1.67 1.76 -23.32
C ASN A 128 -2.13 2.66 -24.48
N PRO A 129 -3.02 2.21 -25.41
CA PRO A 129 -3.62 3.09 -26.40
C PRO A 129 -4.39 4.26 -25.80
N LEU A 130 -5.14 4.02 -24.70
CA LEU A 130 -5.89 5.06 -23.98
C LEU A 130 -4.94 6.16 -23.47
N LEU A 131 -3.87 5.78 -22.78
CA LEU A 131 -2.84 6.69 -22.27
C LEU A 131 -2.24 7.54 -23.39
N THR A 132 -1.78 6.88 -24.48
CA THR A 132 -1.14 7.55 -25.62
C THR A 132 -2.08 8.55 -26.28
N GLN A 133 -3.34 8.19 -26.45
CA GLN A 133 -4.33 9.07 -27.08
C GLN A 133 -4.67 10.26 -26.17
N LEU A 134 -4.87 10.05 -24.88
CA LEU A 134 -5.12 11.14 -23.92
C LEU A 134 -3.94 12.13 -23.83
N GLN A 135 -2.68 11.62 -23.85
CA GLN A 135 -1.49 12.47 -23.88
C GLN A 135 -1.41 13.36 -25.14
N ARG A 136 -1.95 12.90 -26.25
CA ARG A 136 -2.00 13.64 -27.50
C ARG A 136 -3.13 14.66 -27.54
N ASP A 137 -4.29 14.27 -27.02
CA ASP A 137 -5.54 15.00 -27.21
C ASP A 137 -5.81 16.06 -26.14
N LEU A 138 -5.27 15.89 -24.92
CA LEU A 138 -5.45 16.83 -23.82
C LEU A 138 -4.39 17.93 -23.86
N GLY A 139 -4.82 19.18 -23.70
CA GLY A 139 -3.97 20.37 -23.85
C GLY A 139 -2.95 20.57 -22.71
N ALA A 140 -2.10 21.58 -22.88
CA ALA A 140 -0.93 21.86 -22.02
C ALA A 140 -1.23 22.11 -20.52
N GLY A 141 -2.48 22.40 -20.15
CA GLY A 141 -2.89 22.57 -18.74
C GLY A 141 -3.24 21.28 -18.03
N VAL A 142 -3.27 20.14 -18.74
CA VAL A 142 -3.60 18.82 -18.20
C VAL A 142 -2.38 17.90 -18.26
N GLN A 143 -1.98 17.39 -17.11
CA GLN A 143 -0.92 16.40 -17.06
C GLN A 143 -1.51 14.99 -17.18
N VAL A 144 -1.11 14.22 -18.17
CA VAL A 144 -1.52 12.82 -18.36
C VAL A 144 -0.33 11.90 -18.11
N ILE A 145 -0.43 11.06 -17.09
CA ILE A 145 0.65 10.16 -16.67
C ILE A 145 0.19 8.71 -16.55
N ALA A 146 1.12 7.78 -16.78
CA ALA A 146 0.95 6.39 -16.38
C ALA A 146 0.93 6.30 -14.85
N SER A 147 0.19 5.36 -14.33
CA SER A 147 0.10 5.12 -12.88
C SER A 147 0.17 3.62 -12.60
N PRO A 148 0.83 3.21 -11.53
CA PRO A 148 0.69 1.85 -11.02
C PRO A 148 -0.77 1.50 -10.72
N CYS A 149 -1.01 0.30 -10.23
CA CYS A 149 -2.36 -0.21 -10.00
C CYS A 149 -3.20 0.73 -9.13
N LEU A 150 -4.34 1.19 -9.67
CA LEU A 150 -5.32 2.02 -8.96
C LEU A 150 -6.28 1.19 -8.08
N GLY A 151 -6.06 -0.13 -7.95
CA GLY A 151 -6.90 -1.03 -7.16
C GLY A 151 -8.32 -1.22 -7.73
N ARG A 152 -8.47 -1.11 -9.05
CA ARG A 152 -9.76 -1.22 -9.77
C ARG A 152 -9.66 -2.17 -10.98
N CYS A 153 -8.98 -3.31 -10.79
CA CYS A 153 -8.67 -4.24 -11.88
C CYS A 153 -9.93 -4.89 -12.48
N GLU A 154 -11.01 -4.99 -11.72
CA GLU A 154 -12.33 -5.45 -12.21
C GLU A 154 -13.03 -4.42 -13.11
N GLN A 155 -12.56 -3.19 -13.10
CA GLN A 155 -13.07 -2.06 -13.86
C GLN A 155 -12.08 -1.62 -14.96
N ALA A 156 -11.21 -2.52 -15.38
CA ALA A 156 -10.18 -2.24 -16.38
C ALA A 156 -10.76 -1.86 -17.76
N PRO A 157 -10.14 -0.91 -18.50
CA PRO A 157 -9.04 -0.09 -18.09
C PRO A 157 -9.48 0.99 -17.10
N ALA A 158 -8.70 1.20 -16.04
CA ALA A 158 -9.00 2.18 -15.00
C ALA A 158 -8.18 3.46 -15.20
N ALA A 159 -8.82 4.61 -14.96
CA ALA A 159 -8.16 5.91 -14.93
C ALA A 159 -8.65 6.73 -13.73
N GLN A 160 -7.99 7.86 -13.48
CA GLN A 160 -8.35 8.80 -12.44
C GLN A 160 -8.17 10.23 -12.96
N VAL A 161 -9.18 11.09 -12.79
CA VAL A 161 -9.14 12.53 -13.14
C VAL A 161 -9.18 13.33 -11.83
N GLY A 162 -8.04 13.92 -11.46
CA GLY A 162 -7.90 14.45 -10.09
C GLY A 162 -8.03 13.34 -9.06
N GLN A 163 -9.07 13.38 -8.23
CA GLN A 163 -9.42 12.33 -7.27
C GLN A 163 -10.60 11.44 -7.73
N LYS A 164 -11.16 11.70 -8.91
CA LYS A 164 -12.31 10.98 -9.44
C LYS A 164 -11.89 9.72 -10.18
N ALA A 165 -12.29 8.56 -9.68
CA ALA A 165 -12.05 7.28 -10.32
C ALA A 165 -12.95 7.10 -11.57
N VAL A 166 -12.39 6.56 -12.66
CA VAL A 166 -13.06 6.28 -13.93
C VAL A 166 -12.94 4.80 -14.24
N ALA A 167 -14.07 4.11 -14.14
CA ALA A 167 -14.21 2.70 -14.48
C ALA A 167 -14.36 2.50 -15.99
N CYS A 168 -13.79 1.42 -16.54
CA CYS A 168 -13.85 1.09 -17.96
C CYS A 168 -13.57 2.32 -18.84
N ALA A 169 -12.47 3.03 -18.49
CA ALA A 169 -12.18 4.37 -19.00
C ALA A 169 -12.04 4.41 -20.52
N THR A 170 -12.69 5.38 -21.13
CA THR A 170 -12.57 5.70 -22.54
C THR A 170 -12.12 7.14 -22.76
N VAL A 171 -11.54 7.44 -23.92
CA VAL A 171 -11.10 8.81 -24.25
C VAL A 171 -12.23 9.83 -24.09
N PRO A 172 -13.45 9.62 -24.66
CA PRO A 172 -14.53 10.59 -24.51
C PRO A 172 -14.97 10.83 -23.06
N GLN A 173 -14.99 9.77 -22.22
CA GLN A 173 -15.33 9.91 -20.79
C GLN A 173 -14.32 10.79 -20.06
N VAL A 174 -13.03 10.50 -20.24
CA VAL A 174 -11.96 11.27 -19.58
C VAL A 174 -11.96 12.72 -20.05
N GLN A 175 -12.11 12.97 -21.37
CA GLN A 175 -12.20 14.31 -21.94
C GLN A 175 -13.39 15.10 -21.38
N ALA A 176 -14.56 14.47 -21.23
CA ALA A 176 -15.74 15.10 -20.66
C ALA A 176 -15.54 15.50 -19.20
N LEU A 177 -14.89 14.64 -18.39
CA LEU A 177 -14.58 14.94 -16.99
C LEU A 177 -13.56 16.07 -16.87
N VAL A 178 -12.54 16.10 -17.72
CA VAL A 178 -11.54 17.20 -17.77
C VAL A 178 -12.22 18.51 -18.17
N ALA A 179 -13.05 18.51 -19.20
CA ALA A 179 -13.76 19.69 -19.68
C ALA A 179 -14.73 20.29 -18.65
N SER A 180 -15.40 19.41 -17.88
CA SER A 180 -16.30 19.81 -16.79
C SER A 180 -15.60 20.09 -15.47
N GLN A 181 -14.27 19.92 -15.39
CA GLN A 181 -13.48 20.02 -14.15
C GLN A 181 -14.00 19.11 -13.01
N ALA A 182 -14.56 17.96 -13.35
CA ALA A 182 -15.09 17.00 -12.40
C ALA A 182 -13.96 16.16 -11.79
N VAL A 183 -13.24 16.75 -10.84
CA VAL A 183 -12.01 16.18 -10.23
C VAL A 183 -12.23 15.59 -8.85
N GLU A 184 -13.38 15.85 -8.22
CA GLU A 184 -13.71 15.35 -6.89
C GLU A 184 -14.01 13.84 -6.90
N PRO A 185 -13.77 13.13 -5.79
CA PRO A 185 -14.13 11.72 -5.67
C PRO A 185 -15.58 11.44 -6.06
N ASN A 186 -15.85 10.21 -6.47
CA ASN A 186 -17.23 9.77 -6.72
C ASN A 186 -18.04 9.82 -5.42
N PRO A 187 -19.39 9.96 -5.50
CA PRO A 187 -20.26 9.80 -4.34
C PRO A 187 -19.99 8.45 -3.65
N LEU A 188 -20.06 8.47 -2.31
CA LEU A 188 -19.88 7.25 -1.54
C LEU A 188 -20.97 6.21 -1.91
N ALA A 189 -20.55 4.96 -2.11
CA ALA A 189 -21.47 3.85 -2.21
C ALA A 189 -22.30 3.71 -0.93
N GLU A 190 -23.49 3.12 -1.03
CA GLU A 190 -24.26 2.71 0.13
C GLU A 190 -23.50 1.60 0.87
N ALA A 191 -22.96 1.95 2.02
CA ALA A 191 -22.30 1.03 2.94
C ALA A 191 -23.18 0.75 4.15
N ILE A 192 -22.95 -0.38 4.79
CA ILE A 192 -23.59 -0.69 6.08
C ILE A 192 -23.02 0.25 7.14
N GLY A 193 -23.76 1.30 7.50
CA GLY A 193 -23.35 2.27 8.51
C GLY A 193 -23.55 1.74 9.95
N LEU A 194 -23.04 2.49 10.94
CA LEU A 194 -23.00 2.11 12.36
C LEU A 194 -24.34 1.60 12.91
N GLN A 195 -25.44 2.31 12.65
CA GLN A 195 -26.75 1.95 13.19
C GLN A 195 -27.30 0.65 12.58
N SER A 196 -27.19 0.49 11.27
CA SER A 196 -27.59 -0.74 10.57
C SER A 196 -26.77 -1.94 11.02
N TYR A 197 -25.45 -1.74 11.20
CA TYR A 197 -24.54 -2.77 11.68
C TYR A 197 -24.89 -3.21 13.11
N ARG A 198 -25.21 -2.27 14.02
CA ARG A 198 -25.67 -2.58 15.38
C ARG A 198 -27.01 -3.30 15.40
N ALA A 199 -27.96 -2.87 14.57
CA ALA A 199 -29.27 -3.51 14.47
C ALA A 199 -29.18 -4.99 14.05
N SER A 200 -28.11 -5.37 13.31
CA SER A 200 -27.81 -6.76 12.95
C SER A 200 -26.95 -7.52 13.98
N GLY A 201 -26.81 -7.01 15.20
CA GLY A 201 -26.03 -7.62 16.27
C GLY A 201 -24.55 -7.24 16.27
N GLY A 202 -24.16 -6.27 15.44
CA GLY A 202 -22.77 -5.78 15.40
C GLY A 202 -22.30 -5.20 16.72
N TYR A 203 -21.01 -5.36 17.00
CA TYR A 203 -20.31 -4.97 18.22
C TYR A 203 -20.69 -5.71 19.51
N ALA A 204 -21.62 -6.67 19.46
CA ALA A 204 -21.99 -7.46 20.64
C ALA A 204 -20.78 -8.26 21.17
N LEU A 205 -20.00 -8.87 20.26
CA LEU A 205 -18.80 -9.61 20.62
C LEU A 205 -17.71 -8.71 21.22
N ALA A 206 -17.45 -7.54 20.62
CA ALA A 206 -16.50 -6.58 21.16
C ALA A 206 -16.89 -6.10 22.57
N GLN A 207 -18.20 -5.92 22.83
CA GLN A 207 -18.73 -5.60 24.16
C GLN A 207 -18.52 -6.73 25.18
N GLN A 208 -18.78 -8.00 24.78
CA GLN A 208 -18.56 -9.17 25.65
C GLN A 208 -17.09 -9.27 26.08
N ILE A 209 -16.16 -9.07 25.14
CA ILE A 209 -14.72 -9.08 25.42
C ILE A 209 -14.35 -7.93 26.37
N ALA A 210 -14.85 -6.71 26.12
CA ALA A 210 -14.58 -5.55 26.95
C ALA A 210 -15.10 -5.71 28.40
N ARG A 211 -16.19 -6.47 28.60
CA ARG A 211 -16.75 -6.80 29.92
C ARG A 211 -16.07 -7.99 30.58
N GLY A 212 -15.13 -8.66 29.90
CA GLY A 212 -14.49 -9.88 30.41
C GLY A 212 -15.37 -11.14 30.37
N GLU A 213 -16.48 -11.11 29.63
CA GLU A 213 -17.39 -12.27 29.45
C GLU A 213 -16.73 -13.32 28.52
N ARG A 214 -15.80 -12.88 27.67
CA ARG A 214 -14.89 -13.74 26.89
C ARG A 214 -13.45 -13.42 27.20
N SER A 215 -12.67 -14.44 27.53
CA SER A 215 -11.23 -14.25 27.80
C SER A 215 -10.45 -14.00 26.51
N PRO A 216 -9.39 -13.19 26.55
CA PRO A 216 -8.47 -13.03 25.41
C PRO A 216 -7.92 -14.36 24.89
N GLU A 217 -7.63 -15.30 25.78
CA GLU A 217 -7.10 -16.61 25.43
C GLU A 217 -8.11 -17.41 24.61
N SER A 218 -9.40 -17.44 24.99
CA SER A 218 -10.42 -18.15 24.22
C SER A 218 -10.58 -17.62 22.79
N VAL A 219 -10.39 -16.31 22.58
CA VAL A 219 -10.43 -15.71 21.23
C VAL A 219 -9.22 -16.15 20.41
N ILE A 220 -8.01 -16.11 20.99
CA ILE A 220 -6.78 -16.54 20.33
C ILE A 220 -6.87 -18.01 19.94
N GLU A 221 -7.34 -18.88 20.83
CA GLU A 221 -7.53 -20.31 20.58
C GLU A 221 -8.48 -20.58 19.40
N VAL A 222 -9.59 -19.85 19.30
CA VAL A 222 -10.51 -19.96 18.15
C VAL A 222 -9.79 -19.62 16.84
N LEU A 223 -9.00 -18.53 16.80
CA LEU A 223 -8.26 -18.14 15.60
C LEU A 223 -7.19 -19.17 15.21
N GLU A 224 -6.51 -19.79 16.19
CA GLU A 224 -5.52 -20.84 15.98
C GLU A 224 -6.17 -22.11 15.44
N HIS A 225 -7.27 -22.58 16.03
CA HIS A 225 -7.98 -23.77 15.59
C HIS A 225 -8.65 -23.60 14.22
N ALA A 226 -9.22 -22.43 13.95
CA ALA A 226 -9.75 -22.09 12.63
C ALA A 226 -8.68 -22.07 11.54
N GLY A 227 -7.41 -21.91 11.94
CA GLY A 227 -6.29 -21.81 11.01
C GLY A 227 -6.28 -20.49 10.24
N LEU A 228 -6.82 -19.39 10.80
CA LEU A 228 -6.76 -18.08 10.17
C LEU A 228 -5.32 -17.62 10.01
N ARG A 229 -4.93 -17.34 8.77
CA ARG A 229 -3.62 -16.81 8.41
C ARG A 229 -3.75 -15.35 7.97
N GLY A 230 -2.65 -14.59 8.00
CA GLY A 230 -2.61 -13.23 7.47
C GLY A 230 -2.93 -13.21 5.98
N LEU A 231 -3.98 -12.48 5.58
CA LEU A 231 -4.51 -12.46 4.21
C LEU A 231 -3.92 -11.34 3.34
N GLY A 232 -2.88 -10.65 3.84
CA GLY A 232 -2.12 -9.66 3.08
C GLY A 232 -1.00 -10.22 2.19
N GLY A 233 -0.74 -11.54 2.24
CA GLY A 233 0.25 -12.20 1.37
C GLY A 233 1.18 -13.17 2.08
N ALA A 234 1.77 -12.80 3.22
CA ALA A 234 2.78 -13.62 3.93
C ALA A 234 2.20 -14.87 4.63
N GLY A 235 0.91 -14.86 4.95
CA GLY A 235 0.22 -16.03 5.49
C GLY A 235 0.66 -16.49 6.88
N PHE A 236 1.19 -15.61 7.73
CA PHE A 236 1.54 -15.97 9.10
C PHE A 236 0.28 -16.26 9.93
N PRO A 237 0.25 -17.29 10.80
CA PRO A 237 -0.92 -17.62 11.61
C PRO A 237 -1.35 -16.46 12.54
N ALA A 238 -2.59 -15.99 12.40
CA ALA A 238 -3.09 -14.79 13.08
C ALA A 238 -3.12 -14.95 14.60
N GLY A 239 -3.67 -16.05 15.13
CA GLY A 239 -3.72 -16.30 16.57
C GLY A 239 -2.33 -16.36 17.20
N ARG A 240 -1.35 -17.00 16.52
CA ARG A 240 0.05 -17.04 16.98
C ARG A 240 0.67 -15.63 17.00
N LYS A 241 0.39 -14.77 15.99
CA LYS A 241 0.86 -13.38 15.96
C LYS A 241 0.30 -12.61 17.17
N TRP A 242 -0.99 -12.78 17.50
CA TRP A 242 -1.61 -12.14 18.66
C TRP A 242 -0.96 -12.58 19.97
N ARG A 243 -0.70 -13.88 20.14
CA ARG A 243 -0.02 -14.44 21.31
C ARG A 243 1.38 -13.87 21.48
N ILE A 244 2.16 -13.78 20.41
CA ILE A 244 3.53 -13.23 20.43
C ILE A 244 3.49 -11.76 20.87
N VAL A 245 2.65 -10.91 20.27
CA VAL A 245 2.61 -9.49 20.61
C VAL A 245 2.05 -9.28 22.02
N ARG A 246 1.02 -10.04 22.40
CA ARG A 246 0.44 -9.97 23.75
C ARG A 246 1.46 -10.31 24.85
N SER A 247 2.42 -11.18 24.58
CA SER A 247 3.47 -11.54 25.54
C SER A 247 4.55 -10.45 25.72
N GLN A 248 4.60 -9.46 24.82
CA GLN A 248 5.54 -8.34 24.94
C GLN A 248 5.12 -7.34 25.99
N SER A 249 6.07 -6.51 26.46
CA SER A 249 5.80 -5.44 27.43
C SER A 249 4.85 -4.37 26.87
N ALA A 250 3.96 -3.84 27.72
CA ALA A 250 3.14 -2.68 27.38
C ALA A 250 4.00 -1.37 27.43
N PRO A 251 3.59 -0.29 26.74
CA PRO A 251 2.44 -0.19 25.86
C PRO A 251 2.65 -0.89 24.52
N ARG A 252 1.60 -1.56 24.01
CA ARG A 252 1.59 -2.19 22.69
C ARG A 252 0.78 -1.35 21.74
N LEU A 253 1.16 -1.37 20.47
CA LEU A 253 0.48 -0.64 19.41
C LEU A 253 -0.06 -1.60 18.35
N MET A 254 -0.93 -1.08 17.48
CA MET A 254 -1.44 -1.83 16.35
C MET A 254 -1.32 -1.01 15.07
N ALA A 255 -0.91 -1.64 13.98
CA ALA A 255 -0.91 -1.10 12.64
C ALA A 255 -1.84 -1.94 11.75
N VAL A 256 -2.74 -1.29 11.04
CA VAL A 256 -3.64 -1.94 10.09
C VAL A 256 -3.24 -1.57 8.69
N ASN A 257 -2.99 -2.58 7.89
CA ASN A 257 -2.53 -2.45 6.52
C ASN A 257 -3.71 -2.47 5.56
N ILE A 258 -4.00 -1.31 4.94
CA ILE A 258 -4.90 -1.14 3.80
C ILE A 258 -4.13 -0.51 2.64
N ASP A 259 -2.83 -0.79 2.54
CA ASP A 259 -2.00 -0.43 1.38
C ASP A 259 -2.09 -1.53 0.31
N GLU A 260 -3.28 -1.69 -0.25
CA GLU A 260 -3.62 -2.71 -1.24
C GLU A 260 -3.08 -2.33 -2.63
N GLY A 261 -1.73 -2.24 -2.75
CA GLY A 261 -1.04 -1.78 -3.96
C GLY A 261 -0.66 -2.87 -4.96
N GLU A 262 -0.80 -4.16 -4.60
CA GLU A 262 -0.46 -5.31 -5.45
C GLU A 262 -1.34 -5.34 -6.72
N PRO A 263 -0.76 -5.32 -7.95
CA PRO A 263 -1.54 -5.45 -9.17
C PRO A 263 -2.43 -6.70 -9.17
N GLY A 264 -3.71 -6.49 -9.46
CA GLY A 264 -4.73 -7.54 -9.42
C GLY A 264 -5.51 -7.61 -8.11
N THR A 265 -5.09 -6.91 -7.04
CA THR A 265 -5.74 -6.94 -5.72
C THR A 265 -6.68 -5.74 -5.54
N PHE A 266 -7.93 -6.00 -5.10
CA PHE A 266 -8.94 -4.96 -4.81
C PHE A 266 -10.03 -5.46 -3.85
N LYS A 267 -9.78 -6.53 -3.12
CA LYS A 267 -10.71 -7.15 -2.17
C LYS A 267 -10.96 -6.28 -0.94
N ASP A 268 -9.90 -5.64 -0.41
CA ASP A 268 -9.98 -4.84 0.81
C ASP A 268 -10.80 -3.56 0.53
N ARG A 269 -10.59 -2.90 -0.61
CA ARG A 269 -11.44 -1.79 -1.06
C ARG A 269 -12.91 -2.19 -1.15
N THR A 270 -13.20 -3.28 -1.84
CA THR A 270 -14.58 -3.74 -2.05
C THR A 270 -15.30 -4.03 -0.73
N LEU A 271 -14.60 -4.63 0.23
CA LEU A 271 -15.15 -4.91 1.55
C LEU A 271 -15.34 -3.64 2.38
N LEU A 272 -14.37 -2.74 2.35
CA LEU A 272 -14.44 -1.47 3.07
C LEU A 272 -15.60 -0.61 2.56
N GLU A 273 -15.80 -0.57 1.23
CA GLU A 273 -16.89 0.17 0.60
C GLU A 273 -18.28 -0.44 0.90
N SER A 274 -18.35 -1.72 1.29
CA SER A 274 -19.63 -2.40 1.58
C SER A 274 -19.96 -2.48 3.07
N ASP A 275 -19.03 -2.91 3.93
CA ASP A 275 -19.24 -3.13 5.37
C ASP A 275 -18.00 -2.73 6.19
N PRO A 276 -17.79 -1.42 6.39
CA PRO A 276 -16.65 -0.92 7.17
C PRO A 276 -16.70 -1.34 8.65
N HIS A 277 -17.90 -1.51 9.21
CA HIS A 277 -18.06 -1.79 10.64
C HIS A 277 -17.67 -3.22 11.02
N ARG A 278 -17.81 -4.16 10.11
CA ARG A 278 -17.31 -5.53 10.34
C ARG A 278 -15.79 -5.56 10.52
N PHE A 279 -15.07 -4.79 9.72
CA PHE A 279 -13.64 -4.57 9.89
C PHE A 279 -13.33 -3.83 11.21
N LEU A 280 -14.06 -2.73 11.52
CA LEU A 280 -13.84 -1.94 12.72
C LEU A 280 -14.11 -2.76 13.99
N GLU A 281 -15.10 -3.65 13.99
CA GLU A 281 -15.31 -4.58 15.12
C GLU A 281 -14.14 -5.55 15.27
N GLY A 282 -13.67 -6.15 14.19
CA GLY A 282 -12.48 -7.02 14.21
C GLY A 282 -11.22 -6.32 14.71
N LEU A 283 -11.03 -5.05 14.32
CA LEU A 283 -9.96 -4.19 14.81
C LEU A 283 -10.09 -3.97 16.33
N LEU A 284 -11.29 -3.64 16.84
CA LEU A 284 -11.51 -3.44 18.27
C LEU A 284 -11.27 -4.72 19.06
N ILE A 285 -11.74 -5.86 18.58
CA ILE A 285 -11.50 -7.17 19.20
C ILE A 285 -10.00 -7.44 19.28
N ALA A 286 -9.26 -7.23 18.18
CA ALA A 286 -7.81 -7.43 18.16
C ALA A 286 -7.09 -6.51 19.15
N ALA A 287 -7.46 -5.22 19.17
CA ALA A 287 -6.87 -4.25 20.08
C ALA A 287 -7.12 -4.60 21.56
N GLN A 288 -8.34 -5.04 21.91
CA GLN A 288 -8.70 -5.43 23.27
C GLN A 288 -7.98 -6.73 23.69
N VAL A 289 -8.00 -7.75 22.84
CA VAL A 289 -7.40 -9.07 23.14
C VAL A 289 -5.88 -8.95 23.31
N VAL A 290 -5.22 -8.17 22.46
CA VAL A 290 -3.76 -7.99 22.54
C VAL A 290 -3.37 -6.92 23.57
N GLY A 291 -4.28 -6.02 23.92
CA GLY A 291 -4.05 -4.91 24.84
C GLY A 291 -3.27 -3.78 24.17
N CYS A 292 -3.74 -3.34 22.99
CA CYS A 292 -3.15 -2.23 22.25
C CYS A 292 -3.69 -0.88 22.74
N GLU A 293 -2.81 0.07 23.03
CA GLU A 293 -3.17 1.42 23.47
C GLU A 293 -3.63 2.31 22.32
N ALA A 294 -3.02 2.14 21.17
CA ALA A 294 -3.33 2.90 19.96
C ALA A 294 -3.28 2.03 18.71
N VAL A 295 -4.10 2.42 17.72
CA VAL A 295 -4.24 1.78 16.42
C VAL A 295 -3.99 2.81 15.33
N TYR A 296 -3.13 2.49 14.38
CA TYR A 296 -2.84 3.28 13.20
C TYR A 296 -3.36 2.54 11.98
N VAL A 297 -4.39 3.09 11.32
CA VAL A 297 -4.99 2.52 10.12
C VAL A 297 -4.35 3.19 8.90
N TYR A 298 -3.50 2.46 8.19
CA TYR A 298 -2.78 2.97 7.02
C TYR A 298 -3.55 2.62 5.75
N LEU A 299 -4.08 3.64 5.09
CA LEU A 299 -4.89 3.51 3.86
C LEU A 299 -4.14 4.15 2.69
N ARG A 300 -4.00 3.42 1.59
CA ARG A 300 -3.39 3.95 0.37
C ARG A 300 -4.13 5.17 -0.16
N ASP A 301 -3.40 6.10 -0.77
CA ASP A 301 -3.95 7.38 -1.23
C ASP A 301 -5.03 7.23 -2.31
N GLU A 302 -4.86 6.30 -3.24
CA GLU A 302 -5.70 6.12 -4.42
C GLU A 302 -7.15 5.73 -4.09
N TYR A 303 -7.43 5.35 -2.85
CA TYR A 303 -8.78 4.99 -2.37
C TYR A 303 -9.51 6.19 -1.75
N HIS A 304 -9.75 7.23 -2.55
CA HIS A 304 -10.34 8.48 -2.07
C HIS A 304 -11.74 8.30 -1.46
N GLU A 305 -12.61 7.55 -2.15
CA GLU A 305 -13.96 7.25 -1.66
C GLU A 305 -13.92 6.44 -0.35
N ALA A 306 -13.08 5.41 -0.30
CA ALA A 306 -12.90 4.59 0.90
C ALA A 306 -12.35 5.41 2.08
N ARG A 307 -11.46 6.38 1.82
CA ARG A 307 -10.95 7.30 2.85
C ARG A 307 -12.06 8.19 3.42
N GLN A 308 -12.90 8.75 2.57
CA GLN A 308 -14.04 9.57 3.02
C GLN A 308 -15.02 8.73 3.85
N LEU A 309 -15.34 7.51 3.37
CA LEU A 309 -16.20 6.57 4.08
C LEU A 309 -15.62 6.21 5.46
N LEU A 310 -14.36 5.78 5.50
CA LEU A 310 -13.73 5.38 6.76
C LEU A 310 -13.61 6.56 7.74
N THR A 311 -13.32 7.77 7.26
CA THR A 311 -13.31 8.98 8.10
C THR A 311 -14.68 9.23 8.73
N ARG A 312 -15.76 9.12 7.94
CA ARG A 312 -17.13 9.28 8.41
C ARG A 312 -17.50 8.23 9.47
N GLU A 313 -17.21 6.95 9.20
CA GLU A 313 -17.60 5.86 10.08
C GLU A 313 -16.75 5.82 11.37
N LEU A 314 -15.48 6.21 11.31
CA LEU A 314 -14.65 6.39 12.51
C LEU A 314 -15.17 7.54 13.38
N ALA A 315 -15.60 8.66 12.78
CA ALA A 315 -16.22 9.76 13.54
C ALA A 315 -17.54 9.32 14.20
N ALA A 316 -18.38 8.56 13.50
CA ALA A 316 -19.60 7.99 14.05
C ALA A 316 -19.31 7.02 15.22
N LEU A 317 -18.31 6.16 15.07
CA LEU A 317 -17.87 5.21 16.10
C LEU A 317 -17.33 5.93 17.34
N GLN A 318 -16.58 7.02 17.16
CA GLN A 318 -16.05 7.83 18.26
C GLN A 318 -17.15 8.62 18.99
N ALA A 319 -18.17 9.09 18.27
CA ALA A 319 -19.29 9.81 18.85
C ALA A 319 -20.22 8.91 19.68
N ASP A 320 -20.39 7.65 19.28
CA ASP A 320 -21.24 6.66 19.96
C ASP A 320 -20.49 5.31 20.06
N PRO A 321 -19.49 5.19 20.97
CA PRO A 321 -18.65 4.01 21.06
C PRO A 321 -19.39 2.80 21.65
N PRO A 322 -19.26 1.60 21.04
CA PRO A 322 -19.87 0.38 21.57
C PRO A 322 -19.19 -0.15 22.83
N CYS A 323 -17.92 0.16 23.02
CA CYS A 323 -17.06 -0.24 24.12
C CYS A 323 -15.92 0.79 24.28
N PRO A 324 -15.07 0.71 25.31
CA PRO A 324 -13.89 1.55 25.39
C PRO A 324 -13.02 1.43 24.14
N LEU A 325 -12.72 2.56 23.50
CA LEU A 325 -11.93 2.60 22.27
C LEU A 325 -10.45 2.86 22.58
N PRO A 326 -9.51 2.19 21.88
CA PRO A 326 -8.15 2.66 21.82
C PRO A 326 -8.09 3.99 21.05
N ARG A 327 -6.99 4.70 21.12
CA ARG A 327 -6.76 5.84 20.21
C ARG A 327 -6.62 5.31 18.78
N ILE A 328 -7.49 5.72 17.87
CA ILE A 328 -7.46 5.30 16.45
C ILE A 328 -7.07 6.49 15.60
N GLU A 329 -6.01 6.36 14.82
CA GLU A 329 -5.54 7.35 13.86
C GLU A 329 -5.59 6.77 12.43
N LEU A 330 -6.29 7.45 11.52
CA LEU A 330 -6.24 7.16 10.10
C LEU A 330 -5.00 7.82 9.50
N ARG A 331 -4.18 7.04 8.78
CA ARG A 331 -2.96 7.48 8.10
C ARG A 331 -3.12 7.31 6.60
N ARG A 332 -2.73 8.35 5.86
CA ARG A 332 -2.84 8.40 4.40
C ARG A 332 -1.51 7.97 3.77
N GLY A 333 -1.52 6.91 2.97
CA GLY A 333 -0.39 6.56 2.11
C GLY A 333 -0.13 7.64 1.05
N ALA A 334 0.94 7.52 0.29
CA ALA A 334 1.32 8.51 -0.70
C ALA A 334 1.84 7.88 -2.01
N GLY A 335 1.27 6.74 -2.44
CA GLY A 335 1.61 6.10 -3.70
C GLY A 335 2.96 5.40 -3.70
N ALA A 336 3.17 4.45 -2.79
CA ALA A 336 4.35 3.59 -2.77
C ALA A 336 3.96 2.19 -2.32
N TYR A 337 3.92 1.24 -3.26
CA TYR A 337 3.58 -0.17 -3.00
C TYR A 337 4.41 -0.80 -1.87
N ILE A 338 5.68 -0.39 -1.76
CA ILE A 338 6.56 -0.92 -0.71
C ILE A 338 6.01 -0.67 0.70
N CYS A 339 5.16 0.34 0.92
CA CYS A 339 4.53 0.61 2.20
C CYS A 339 3.51 -0.46 2.62
N GLY A 340 3.15 -1.40 1.73
CA GLY A 340 2.45 -2.63 2.08
C GLY A 340 3.33 -3.66 2.82
N GLU A 341 4.66 -3.52 2.80
CA GLU A 341 5.56 -4.30 3.64
C GLU A 341 5.49 -3.79 5.09
N GLU A 342 5.37 -4.72 6.05
CA GLU A 342 5.05 -4.39 7.45
C GLU A 342 5.98 -3.34 8.10
N SER A 343 7.29 -3.43 7.85
CA SER A 343 8.26 -2.51 8.45
C SER A 343 8.39 -1.19 7.67
N ALA A 344 8.20 -1.22 6.35
CA ALA A 344 8.13 -0.02 5.52
C ALA A 344 6.88 0.83 5.83
N MET A 345 5.74 0.19 6.08
CA MET A 345 4.53 0.86 6.55
C MET A 345 4.77 1.59 7.87
N ILE A 346 5.47 0.95 8.80
CA ILE A 346 5.84 1.56 10.08
C ILE A 346 6.73 2.80 9.88
N GLU A 347 7.75 2.73 9.03
CA GLU A 347 8.59 3.89 8.70
C GLU A 347 7.75 5.02 8.09
N SER A 348 6.80 4.70 7.22
CA SER A 348 5.87 5.68 6.63
C SER A 348 4.96 6.32 7.68
N ILE A 349 4.35 5.54 8.59
CA ILE A 349 3.54 6.07 9.70
C ILE A 349 4.37 6.98 10.61
N GLU A 350 5.67 6.71 10.77
CA GLU A 350 6.60 7.56 11.53
C GLU A 350 7.06 8.82 10.78
N GLY A 351 6.52 9.10 9.59
CA GLY A 351 6.84 10.28 8.79
C GLY A 351 8.18 10.22 8.07
N LYS A 352 8.59 9.03 7.64
CA LYS A 352 9.85 8.75 6.95
C LYS A 352 9.61 8.16 5.57
N ARG A 353 10.68 7.90 4.80
CA ARG A 353 10.60 7.05 3.62
C ARG A 353 10.18 5.64 4.03
N GLY A 354 9.28 5.03 3.26
CA GLY A 354 8.81 3.66 3.48
C GLY A 354 9.86 2.63 3.09
N GLU A 355 10.96 2.57 3.82
CA GLU A 355 12.04 1.62 3.59
C GLU A 355 11.97 0.45 4.57
N PRO A 356 11.97 -0.81 4.10
CA PRO A 356 11.96 -1.99 4.95
C PRO A 356 13.13 -2.01 5.93
N ARG A 357 12.84 -2.40 7.18
CA ARG A 357 13.86 -2.61 8.23
C ARG A 357 14.54 -3.97 8.07
N LEU A 358 15.79 -4.06 8.47
CA LEU A 358 16.46 -5.34 8.63
C LEU A 358 15.85 -6.10 9.82
N ARG A 359 15.68 -7.40 9.69
CA ARG A 359 15.15 -8.29 10.73
C ARG A 359 16.19 -9.33 11.15
N PRO A 360 16.33 -9.68 12.43
CA PRO A 360 15.70 -9.12 13.62
C PRO A 360 16.21 -7.71 13.97
N PRO A 361 15.51 -6.90 14.84
CA PRO A 361 14.28 -7.26 15.55
C PRO A 361 13.03 -7.25 14.65
N TYR A 362 12.02 -8.06 15.02
CA TYR A 362 10.72 -8.06 14.35
C TYR A 362 9.82 -6.95 14.92
N ILE A 363 8.84 -6.49 14.15
CA ILE A 363 7.92 -5.41 14.59
C ILE A 363 7.07 -5.82 15.79
N ALA A 364 6.87 -7.11 16.00
CA ALA A 364 6.24 -7.65 17.21
C ALA A 364 7.01 -7.30 18.49
N GLU A 365 8.30 -7.02 18.38
CA GLU A 365 9.20 -6.63 19.47
C GLU A 365 9.50 -5.14 19.45
N VAL A 366 9.88 -4.62 18.26
CA VAL A 366 10.29 -3.23 18.02
C VAL A 366 9.62 -2.70 16.76
N GLY A 367 8.38 -2.26 16.91
CA GLY A 367 7.54 -1.73 15.82
C GLY A 367 7.39 -0.21 15.86
N LEU A 368 6.15 0.28 15.80
CA LEU A 368 5.82 1.72 15.82
C LEU A 368 6.41 2.41 17.02
N PHE A 369 7.14 3.49 16.78
CA PHE A 369 7.79 4.31 17.81
C PHE A 369 8.63 3.49 18.80
N GLY A 370 9.24 2.40 18.33
CA GLY A 370 10.05 1.49 19.13
C GLY A 370 9.23 0.61 20.10
N ARG A 371 7.91 0.48 19.89
CA ARG A 371 7.02 -0.31 20.74
C ARG A 371 6.61 -1.62 20.06
N PRO A 372 6.32 -2.68 20.83
CA PRO A 372 5.72 -3.90 20.29
C PRO A 372 4.46 -3.59 19.50
N THR A 373 4.39 -4.06 18.25
CA THR A 373 3.31 -3.70 17.34
C THR A 373 2.67 -4.93 16.73
N LEU A 374 1.34 -5.03 16.84
CA LEU A 374 0.53 -5.97 16.09
C LEU A 374 0.23 -5.38 14.72
N GLU A 375 0.70 -6.03 13.66
CA GLU A 375 0.33 -5.66 12.30
C GLU A 375 -0.64 -6.68 11.71
N HIS A 376 -1.69 -6.19 11.03
CA HIS A 376 -2.61 -7.01 10.27
C HIS A 376 -3.10 -6.32 8.99
N ASN A 377 -3.26 -7.11 7.93
CA ASN A 377 -4.05 -6.73 6.78
C ASN A 377 -5.53 -6.59 7.15
N PHE A 378 -6.24 -5.72 6.44
CA PHE A 378 -7.66 -5.44 6.58
C PHE A 378 -8.54 -6.70 6.59
N GLU A 379 -8.45 -7.56 5.56
CA GLU A 379 -9.31 -8.74 5.43
C GLU A 379 -9.10 -9.73 6.59
N THR A 380 -7.90 -9.84 7.14
CA THR A 380 -7.65 -10.70 8.30
C THR A 380 -8.51 -10.28 9.49
N LEU A 381 -8.61 -8.97 9.75
CA LEU A 381 -9.44 -8.42 10.82
C LEU A 381 -10.94 -8.53 10.52
N TYR A 382 -11.32 -8.39 9.26
CA TYR A 382 -12.70 -8.53 8.80
C TYR A 382 -13.31 -9.91 9.12
N TRP A 383 -12.49 -10.95 9.18
CA TRP A 383 -12.92 -12.31 9.52
C TRP A 383 -13.05 -12.58 11.01
N VAL A 384 -12.43 -11.80 11.89
CA VAL A 384 -12.31 -12.10 13.33
C VAL A 384 -13.65 -12.32 14.00
N ARG A 385 -14.61 -11.40 13.79
CA ARG A 385 -15.94 -11.52 14.39
C ARG A 385 -16.62 -12.84 14.02
N GLU A 386 -16.71 -13.12 12.73
CA GLU A 386 -17.41 -14.31 12.22
C GLU A 386 -16.80 -15.60 12.76
N LEU A 387 -15.47 -15.69 12.77
CA LEU A 387 -14.76 -16.85 13.30
C LEU A 387 -15.05 -17.09 14.78
N VAL A 388 -15.07 -16.03 15.59
CA VAL A 388 -15.30 -16.16 17.04
C VAL A 388 -16.76 -16.45 17.36
N GLU A 389 -17.72 -15.93 16.57
CA GLU A 389 -19.15 -16.20 16.74
C GLU A 389 -19.57 -17.58 16.25
N GLN A 390 -19.10 -18.00 15.06
CA GLN A 390 -19.48 -19.28 14.44
C GLN A 390 -18.65 -20.47 14.93
N GLY A 391 -17.47 -20.21 15.48
CA GLY A 391 -16.53 -21.24 15.92
C GLY A 391 -15.60 -21.75 14.83
N ALA A 392 -14.47 -22.27 15.27
CA ALA A 392 -13.37 -22.71 14.39
C ALA A 392 -13.75 -23.85 13.43
N GLU A 393 -14.51 -24.82 13.91
CA GLU A 393 -14.88 -26.01 13.13
C GLU A 393 -15.82 -25.65 11.98
N SER A 394 -16.83 -24.81 12.24
CA SER A 394 -17.79 -24.35 11.24
C SER A 394 -17.10 -23.61 10.10
N PHE A 395 -16.14 -22.74 10.43
CA PHE A 395 -15.35 -22.04 9.41
C PHE A 395 -14.44 -23.01 8.65
N ALA A 396 -13.70 -23.85 9.37
CA ALA A 396 -12.75 -24.79 8.75
C ALA A 396 -13.41 -25.76 7.75
N ALA A 397 -14.66 -26.17 8.04
CA ALA A 397 -15.43 -27.08 7.18
C ALA A 397 -15.81 -26.50 5.81
N GLN A 398 -15.68 -25.18 5.60
CA GLN A 398 -16.08 -24.51 4.35
C GLN A 398 -15.01 -24.57 3.26
N GLY A 399 -13.79 -25.06 3.55
CA GLY A 399 -12.71 -25.21 2.57
C GLY A 399 -12.91 -26.34 1.58
N ARG A 400 -12.12 -26.35 0.50
CA ARG A 400 -12.08 -27.40 -0.54
C ARG A 400 -10.70 -28.08 -0.61
N HIS A 401 -10.63 -29.28 -1.17
CA HIS A 401 -9.39 -30.02 -1.42
C HIS A 401 -8.48 -30.12 -0.17
N GLY A 402 -9.11 -30.36 1.01
CA GLY A 402 -8.38 -30.49 2.27
C GLY A 402 -7.91 -29.17 2.90
N ARG A 403 -8.34 -28.04 2.34
CA ARG A 403 -8.02 -26.70 2.89
C ARG A 403 -9.15 -26.22 3.81
N LYS A 404 -8.89 -25.16 4.60
CA LYS A 404 -9.80 -24.69 5.64
C LYS A 404 -10.33 -23.29 5.34
N GLY A 405 -11.63 -23.10 5.54
CA GLY A 405 -12.29 -21.81 5.55
C GLY A 405 -12.59 -21.22 4.18
N LEU A 406 -12.96 -19.96 4.20
CA LEU A 406 -13.27 -19.15 3.02
C LEU A 406 -12.16 -18.13 2.77
N ARG A 407 -12.09 -17.66 1.54
CA ARG A 407 -11.18 -16.62 1.10
C ARG A 407 -11.85 -15.74 0.05
N ARG A 408 -11.46 -14.47 0.00
CA ARG A 408 -11.87 -13.58 -1.09
C ARG A 408 -10.77 -13.52 -2.14
N TYR A 409 -11.18 -13.85 -3.36
CA TYR A 409 -10.32 -13.80 -4.53
C TYR A 409 -10.65 -12.55 -5.34
N SER A 410 -9.66 -11.69 -5.59
CA SER A 410 -9.78 -10.60 -6.56
C SER A 410 -9.53 -11.17 -7.95
N VAL A 411 -10.57 -11.36 -8.75
CA VAL A 411 -10.46 -11.97 -10.07
C VAL A 411 -10.58 -10.92 -11.17
N SER A 412 -9.62 -10.90 -12.09
CA SER A 412 -9.58 -9.97 -13.24
C SER A 412 -8.97 -10.63 -14.48
N GLY A 413 -8.88 -9.89 -15.58
CA GLY A 413 -8.41 -10.41 -16.86
C GLY A 413 -9.53 -11.00 -17.71
N ARG A 414 -9.30 -12.13 -18.38
CA ARG A 414 -10.14 -12.68 -19.45
C ARG A 414 -11.32 -13.54 -18.97
N VAL A 415 -12.02 -13.12 -17.93
CA VAL A 415 -13.22 -13.79 -17.39
C VAL A 415 -14.47 -12.96 -17.66
N LYS A 416 -15.65 -13.63 -17.75
CA LYS A 416 -16.93 -12.93 -18.03
C LYS A 416 -17.32 -11.95 -16.93
N HIS A 417 -17.16 -12.37 -15.66
CA HIS A 417 -17.57 -11.59 -14.52
C HIS A 417 -16.37 -11.39 -13.57
N PRO A 418 -15.48 -10.41 -13.85
CA PRO A 418 -14.43 -10.04 -12.91
C PRO A 418 -15.03 -9.49 -11.62
N GLY A 419 -14.24 -9.43 -10.54
CA GLY A 419 -14.68 -8.92 -9.25
C GLY A 419 -14.17 -9.75 -8.08
N VAL A 420 -14.55 -9.36 -6.86
CA VAL A 420 -14.22 -10.10 -5.64
C VAL A 420 -15.15 -11.28 -5.47
N LYS A 421 -14.58 -12.49 -5.35
CA LYS A 421 -15.31 -13.75 -5.22
C LYS A 421 -15.06 -14.34 -3.84
N LEU A 422 -16.13 -14.52 -3.06
CA LEU A 422 -16.07 -15.29 -1.82
C LEU A 422 -16.20 -16.77 -2.18
N ALA A 423 -15.12 -17.53 -2.00
CA ALA A 423 -15.06 -18.93 -2.38
C ALA A 423 -14.28 -19.76 -1.33
N PRO A 424 -14.43 -21.10 -1.32
CA PRO A 424 -13.66 -21.97 -0.45
C PRO A 424 -12.15 -21.78 -0.63
N ALA A 425 -11.41 -21.70 0.48
CA ALA A 425 -9.96 -21.81 0.43
C ALA A 425 -9.57 -23.17 -0.19
N GLY A 426 -8.61 -23.18 -1.12
CA GLY A 426 -8.24 -24.37 -1.86
C GLY A 426 -9.07 -24.65 -3.12
N ILE A 427 -10.02 -23.76 -3.49
CA ILE A 427 -10.65 -23.85 -4.81
C ILE A 427 -9.59 -23.84 -5.92
N THR A 428 -9.79 -24.58 -7.00
CA THR A 428 -8.89 -24.54 -8.15
C THR A 428 -9.20 -23.35 -9.05
N LEU A 429 -8.28 -22.95 -9.94
CA LEU A 429 -8.56 -21.87 -10.89
C LEU A 429 -9.77 -22.22 -11.78
N ARG A 430 -9.85 -23.47 -12.25
CA ARG A 430 -10.95 -23.91 -13.12
C ARG A 430 -12.30 -23.77 -12.43
N GLU A 431 -12.42 -24.29 -11.21
CA GLU A 431 -13.63 -24.15 -10.40
C GLU A 431 -13.96 -22.66 -10.13
N LEU A 432 -12.95 -21.83 -9.80
CA LEU A 432 -13.16 -20.40 -9.54
C LEU A 432 -13.68 -19.66 -10.79
N VAL A 433 -13.12 -19.95 -11.95
CA VAL A 433 -13.55 -19.34 -13.22
C VAL A 433 -14.96 -19.81 -13.60
N ASP A 434 -15.22 -21.11 -13.52
CA ASP A 434 -16.48 -21.69 -14.00
C ASP A 434 -17.64 -21.41 -13.04
N GLU A 435 -17.44 -21.60 -11.73
CA GLU A 435 -18.52 -21.48 -10.74
C GLU A 435 -18.79 -20.02 -10.32
N TYR A 436 -17.74 -19.17 -10.26
CA TYR A 436 -17.84 -17.83 -9.68
C TYR A 436 -17.70 -16.69 -10.69
N CYS A 437 -17.07 -16.95 -11.85
CA CYS A 437 -16.84 -15.91 -12.86
C CYS A 437 -17.65 -16.13 -14.15
N GLY A 438 -18.49 -17.16 -14.21
CA GLY A 438 -19.31 -17.47 -15.40
C GLY A 438 -18.51 -17.96 -16.61
N GLY A 439 -17.27 -18.41 -16.38
CA GLY A 439 -16.36 -18.89 -17.41
C GLY A 439 -15.48 -17.80 -18.01
N MET A 440 -14.72 -18.20 -19.04
CA MET A 440 -13.89 -17.28 -19.83
C MET A 440 -14.76 -16.33 -20.67
N MET A 441 -14.22 -15.16 -21.02
CA MET A 441 -14.86 -14.25 -21.99
C MET A 441 -15.14 -14.97 -23.31
N GLU A 442 -16.16 -14.53 -24.04
CA GLU A 442 -16.50 -15.10 -25.35
C GLU A 442 -15.31 -15.01 -26.32
N GLY A 443 -15.01 -16.10 -27.02
CA GLY A 443 -13.85 -16.21 -27.92
C GLY A 443 -12.51 -16.38 -27.20
N HIS A 444 -12.47 -16.48 -25.86
CA HIS A 444 -11.26 -16.68 -25.08
C HIS A 444 -11.20 -18.08 -24.48
N ALA A 445 -10.03 -18.71 -24.57
CA ALA A 445 -9.70 -19.96 -23.90
C ALA A 445 -8.57 -19.72 -22.90
N LEU A 446 -8.61 -20.40 -21.76
CA LEU A 446 -7.59 -20.27 -20.72
C LEU A 446 -6.20 -20.68 -21.26
N TYR A 447 -5.21 -19.80 -21.09
CA TYR A 447 -3.83 -20.04 -21.48
C TYR A 447 -2.88 -20.04 -20.27
N ALA A 448 -2.96 -19.00 -19.47
CA ALA A 448 -2.11 -18.83 -18.29
C ALA A 448 -2.85 -18.01 -17.22
N TYR A 449 -2.31 -17.96 -16.02
CA TYR A 449 -2.83 -17.14 -14.93
C TYR A 449 -1.77 -16.78 -13.90
N LEU A 450 -1.97 -15.65 -13.22
CA LEU A 450 -1.22 -15.27 -12.05
C LEU A 450 -2.09 -15.60 -10.83
N PRO A 451 -1.68 -16.51 -9.94
CA PRO A 451 -2.53 -16.97 -8.83
C PRO A 451 -2.57 -16.03 -7.63
N GLY A 452 -1.58 -15.15 -7.48
CA GLY A 452 -1.34 -14.36 -6.27
C GLY A 452 -0.90 -12.92 -6.51
N GLY A 453 -1.36 -12.29 -7.58
CA GLY A 453 -0.93 -10.96 -7.98
C GLY A 453 0.41 -10.95 -8.72
N ALA A 454 1.01 -9.77 -8.83
CA ALA A 454 2.27 -9.56 -9.53
C ALA A 454 3.42 -10.42 -8.97
N SER A 455 3.47 -10.59 -7.66
CA SER A 455 4.51 -11.35 -6.95
C SER A 455 4.28 -12.88 -7.00
N GLY A 456 3.04 -13.31 -7.31
CA GLY A 456 2.60 -14.70 -7.19
C GLY A 456 3.15 -15.68 -8.24
N GLY A 457 3.85 -15.18 -9.29
CA GLY A 457 4.32 -15.99 -10.42
C GLY A 457 3.25 -16.20 -11.50
N ILE A 458 3.55 -17.01 -12.54
CA ILE A 458 2.66 -17.26 -13.68
C ILE A 458 2.59 -18.76 -13.96
N LEU A 459 1.37 -19.33 -13.94
CA LEU A 459 1.13 -20.73 -14.20
C LEU A 459 0.39 -20.97 -15.53
N PRO A 460 0.69 -22.05 -16.24
CA PRO A 460 0.00 -22.44 -17.46
C PRO A 460 -1.35 -23.10 -17.17
N ALA A 461 -2.25 -23.08 -18.15
CA ALA A 461 -3.58 -23.69 -18.08
C ALA A 461 -3.61 -25.17 -17.65
N ARG A 462 -2.55 -25.94 -17.96
CA ARG A 462 -2.45 -27.36 -17.53
C ARG A 462 -2.32 -27.54 -16.01
N LEU A 463 -1.98 -26.45 -15.28
CA LEU A 463 -1.91 -26.44 -13.81
C LEU A 463 -3.12 -25.74 -13.17
N ALA A 464 -4.22 -25.54 -13.92
CA ALA A 464 -5.43 -24.86 -13.43
C ALA A 464 -6.21 -25.66 -12.37
N ASP A 465 -5.86 -26.93 -12.16
CA ASP A 465 -6.48 -27.83 -11.16
C ASP A 465 -5.68 -27.90 -9.84
N VAL A 466 -4.59 -27.12 -9.73
CA VAL A 466 -3.84 -26.96 -8.46
C VAL A 466 -4.67 -26.11 -7.49
N PRO A 467 -4.89 -26.55 -6.23
CA PRO A 467 -5.64 -25.77 -5.24
C PRO A 467 -5.01 -24.41 -4.96
N LEU A 468 -5.81 -23.37 -4.98
CA LEU A 468 -5.39 -21.98 -4.70
C LEU A 468 -5.42 -21.71 -3.18
N ASP A 469 -4.30 -21.98 -2.51
CA ASP A 469 -4.15 -21.67 -1.08
C ASP A 469 -2.66 -21.53 -0.70
N PHE A 470 -2.40 -21.22 0.56
CA PHE A 470 -1.05 -21.26 1.12
C PHE A 470 -0.46 -22.67 1.02
N ASP A 471 0.83 -22.75 0.76
CA ASP A 471 1.63 -23.99 0.73
C ASP A 471 1.26 -24.99 -0.39
N THR A 472 0.40 -24.61 -1.35
CA THR A 472 0.00 -25.47 -2.48
C THR A 472 0.71 -25.15 -3.79
N LEU A 473 1.10 -23.88 -3.97
CA LEU A 473 1.66 -23.35 -5.22
C LEU A 473 3.20 -23.30 -5.22
N GLN A 474 3.84 -23.41 -4.05
CA GLN A 474 5.31 -23.36 -3.92
C GLN A 474 6.05 -24.42 -4.73
N PRO A 475 5.56 -25.66 -4.86
CA PRO A 475 6.20 -26.67 -5.73
C PRO A 475 6.29 -26.25 -7.20
N TYR A 476 5.48 -25.26 -7.61
CA TYR A 476 5.42 -24.72 -8.96
C TYR A 476 6.07 -23.33 -9.09
N GLY A 477 6.87 -22.91 -8.10
CA GLY A 477 7.52 -21.61 -8.09
C GLY A 477 6.57 -20.41 -7.91
N CYS A 478 5.34 -20.66 -7.42
CA CYS A 478 4.29 -19.66 -7.23
C CYS A 478 3.77 -19.63 -5.80
N PHE A 479 2.97 -18.62 -5.46
CA PHE A 479 2.24 -18.56 -4.18
C PHE A 479 0.94 -17.77 -4.33
N ILE A 480 0.02 -17.99 -3.38
CA ILE A 480 -1.32 -17.38 -3.41
C ILE A 480 -1.30 -15.88 -3.09
N GLY A 481 -0.31 -15.39 -2.35
CA GLY A 481 -0.18 -13.98 -2.00
C GLY A 481 -1.45 -13.38 -1.40
N SER A 482 -1.89 -12.28 -2.00
CA SER A 482 -3.13 -11.57 -1.65
C SER A 482 -4.40 -12.19 -2.26
N ALA A 483 -4.30 -13.37 -2.88
CA ALA A 483 -5.37 -14.02 -3.64
C ALA A 483 -5.90 -13.18 -4.83
N ALA A 484 -5.02 -12.44 -5.47
CA ALA A 484 -5.30 -11.72 -6.71
C ALA A 484 -5.07 -12.66 -7.91
N VAL A 485 -6.15 -13.01 -8.58
CA VAL A 485 -6.13 -13.95 -9.72
C VAL A 485 -6.31 -13.17 -11.02
N MET A 486 -5.27 -13.13 -11.85
CA MET A 486 -5.33 -12.50 -13.17
C MET A 486 -5.29 -13.56 -14.25
N VAL A 487 -6.34 -13.65 -15.07
CA VAL A 487 -6.54 -14.72 -16.06
C VAL A 487 -6.16 -14.24 -17.45
N LEU A 488 -5.28 -15.00 -18.13
CA LEU A 488 -4.83 -14.76 -19.50
C LEU A 488 -5.44 -15.78 -20.46
N SER A 489 -5.68 -15.35 -21.70
CA SER A 489 -6.17 -16.21 -22.75
C SER A 489 -5.12 -16.53 -23.80
N GLN A 490 -5.47 -17.38 -24.78
CA GLN A 490 -4.64 -17.71 -25.94
C GLN A 490 -4.24 -16.50 -26.80
N HIS A 491 -4.85 -15.34 -26.60
CA HIS A 491 -4.50 -14.09 -27.30
C HIS A 491 -3.44 -13.27 -26.56
N ASP A 492 -3.09 -13.68 -25.36
CA ASP A 492 -2.13 -13.01 -24.49
C ASP A 492 -0.82 -13.81 -24.46
N LYS A 493 0.28 -13.17 -24.03
CA LYS A 493 1.57 -13.84 -23.86
C LYS A 493 2.04 -13.75 -22.42
N ALA A 494 2.50 -14.85 -21.87
CA ALA A 494 3.06 -14.92 -20.52
C ALA A 494 4.30 -14.04 -20.37
N ARG A 495 5.16 -13.98 -21.41
CA ARG A 495 6.34 -13.09 -21.43
C ARG A 495 5.97 -11.60 -21.31
N ASP A 496 4.90 -11.17 -21.97
CA ASP A 496 4.47 -9.76 -21.94
C ASP A 496 3.86 -9.41 -20.57
N ALA A 497 3.11 -10.35 -19.99
CA ALA A 497 2.62 -10.23 -18.61
C ALA A 497 3.77 -10.15 -17.60
N ALA A 498 4.78 -11.01 -17.73
CA ALA A 498 5.98 -10.98 -16.89
C ALA A 498 6.77 -9.67 -17.02
N LEU A 499 6.88 -9.12 -18.24
CA LEU A 499 7.54 -7.82 -18.47
C LEU A 499 6.75 -6.67 -17.82
N ASN A 500 5.41 -6.66 -17.94
CA ASN A 500 4.58 -5.66 -17.27
C ASN A 500 4.79 -5.68 -15.75
N VAL A 501 4.76 -6.86 -15.17
CA VAL A 501 5.01 -7.08 -13.73
C VAL A 501 6.43 -6.67 -13.32
N MET A 502 7.45 -6.98 -14.13
CA MET A 502 8.83 -6.58 -13.81
C MET A 502 9.01 -5.06 -13.86
N ARG A 503 8.37 -4.36 -14.80
CA ARG A 503 8.35 -2.89 -14.85
C ARG A 503 7.70 -2.29 -13.61
N PHE A 504 6.61 -2.92 -13.14
CA PHE A 504 6.00 -2.54 -11.87
C PHE A 504 6.98 -2.68 -10.70
N PHE A 505 7.70 -3.80 -10.56
CA PHE A 505 8.68 -3.97 -9.49
C PHE A 505 9.87 -3.00 -9.61
N ALA A 506 10.31 -2.69 -10.82
CA ALA A 506 11.36 -1.69 -11.03
C ALA A 506 10.91 -0.29 -10.59
N HIS A 507 9.67 0.08 -10.89
CA HIS A 507 9.08 1.35 -10.48
C HIS A 507 8.87 1.43 -8.96
N GLU A 508 8.43 0.35 -8.32
CA GLU A 508 8.08 0.30 -6.89
C GLU A 508 9.26 -0.06 -5.97
N SER A 509 10.44 -0.28 -6.53
CA SER A 509 11.64 -0.51 -5.73
C SER A 509 11.95 0.72 -4.87
N CYS A 510 12.02 0.54 -3.53
CA CYS A 510 12.39 1.63 -2.62
C CYS A 510 13.84 2.14 -2.80
N GLY A 511 14.65 1.42 -3.58
CA GLY A 511 16.03 1.78 -3.86
C GLY A 511 17.04 1.42 -2.76
N GLN A 512 16.62 0.88 -1.61
CA GLN A 512 17.49 0.62 -0.47
C GLN A 512 18.55 -0.45 -0.77
N CYS A 513 18.15 -1.63 -1.28
CA CYS A 513 19.09 -2.72 -1.53
C CYS A 513 19.45 -2.87 -3.01
N THR A 514 20.75 -3.08 -3.30
CA THR A 514 21.28 -3.19 -4.65
C THR A 514 20.67 -4.33 -5.47
N PRO A 515 20.44 -5.54 -4.94
CA PRO A 515 19.84 -6.64 -5.70
C PRO A 515 18.48 -6.27 -6.30
N CYS A 516 17.61 -5.64 -5.54
CA CYS A 516 16.30 -5.19 -6.01
C CYS A 516 16.43 -3.98 -6.96
N ARG A 517 17.07 -2.88 -6.50
CA ARG A 517 17.18 -1.62 -7.26
C ARG A 517 17.77 -1.80 -8.65
N VAL A 518 18.89 -2.54 -8.75
CA VAL A 518 19.58 -2.75 -10.01
C VAL A 518 19.03 -3.97 -10.76
N GLY A 519 18.66 -5.02 -10.02
CA GLY A 519 18.20 -6.28 -10.60
C GLY A 519 16.88 -6.15 -11.34
N THR A 520 15.88 -5.46 -10.76
CA THR A 520 14.56 -5.28 -11.39
C THR A 520 14.65 -4.43 -12.65
N ASP A 521 15.40 -3.32 -12.63
CA ASP A 521 15.60 -2.47 -13.80
C ASP A 521 16.34 -3.22 -14.91
N LYS A 522 17.44 -3.91 -14.59
CA LYS A 522 18.20 -4.70 -15.56
C LYS A 522 17.38 -5.84 -16.13
N ALA A 523 16.61 -6.54 -15.29
CA ALA A 523 15.72 -7.60 -15.75
C ALA A 523 14.66 -7.07 -16.71
N ALA A 524 14.00 -5.95 -16.39
CA ALA A 524 13.01 -5.32 -17.28
C ALA A 524 13.60 -4.96 -18.65
N GLN A 525 14.85 -4.43 -18.70
CA GLN A 525 15.55 -4.13 -19.95
C GLN A 525 15.85 -5.40 -20.78
N LEU A 526 16.25 -6.49 -20.13
CA LEU A 526 16.53 -7.77 -20.80
C LEU A 526 15.25 -8.44 -21.31
N MET A 527 14.18 -8.42 -20.51
CA MET A 527 12.87 -8.98 -20.85
C MET A 527 12.16 -8.22 -21.98
N ALA A 528 12.50 -6.94 -22.20
CA ALA A 528 11.98 -6.15 -23.31
C ALA A 528 12.54 -6.58 -24.69
N ARG A 529 13.61 -7.38 -24.72
CA ARG A 529 14.21 -7.88 -25.97
C ARG A 529 13.34 -9.00 -26.56
N GLU A 530 13.41 -9.17 -27.86
CA GLU A 530 12.68 -10.23 -28.57
C GLU A 530 13.11 -11.62 -28.10
N VAL A 531 14.41 -11.84 -27.96
CA VAL A 531 15.00 -13.07 -27.41
C VAL A 531 15.57 -12.76 -26.03
N TRP A 532 15.18 -13.55 -25.03
CA TRP A 532 15.67 -13.38 -23.68
C TRP A 532 17.05 -14.02 -23.48
N ASP A 533 17.94 -13.28 -22.82
CA ASP A 533 19.19 -13.80 -22.28
C ASP A 533 18.86 -14.62 -21.02
N ARG A 534 18.68 -15.92 -21.21
CA ARG A 534 18.18 -16.84 -20.16
C ARG A 534 19.15 -16.96 -19.01
N GLU A 535 20.45 -17.08 -19.31
CA GLU A 535 21.50 -17.25 -18.30
C GLU A 535 21.57 -16.00 -17.40
N MET A 536 21.67 -14.83 -18.01
CA MET A 536 21.71 -13.56 -17.27
C MET A 536 20.43 -13.33 -16.45
N LEU A 537 19.25 -13.67 -16.98
CA LEU A 537 17.99 -13.54 -16.24
C LEU A 537 17.88 -14.52 -15.08
N GLN A 538 18.44 -15.73 -15.20
CA GLN A 538 18.51 -16.69 -14.08
C GLN A 538 19.44 -16.19 -12.99
N ASP A 539 20.62 -15.67 -13.32
CA ASP A 539 21.57 -15.10 -12.36
C ASP A 539 20.96 -13.91 -11.61
N LEU A 540 20.32 -12.99 -12.35
CA LEU A 540 19.61 -11.86 -11.74
C LEU A 540 18.47 -12.34 -10.82
N ALA A 541 17.69 -13.34 -11.26
CA ALA A 541 16.61 -13.91 -10.48
C ALA A 541 17.11 -14.55 -9.16
N GLN A 542 18.28 -15.22 -9.22
CA GLN A 542 18.89 -15.79 -8.04
C GLN A 542 19.37 -14.70 -7.07
N VAL A 543 20.13 -13.73 -7.55
CA VAL A 543 20.65 -12.64 -6.70
C VAL A 543 19.53 -11.82 -6.07
N MET A 544 18.47 -11.49 -6.83
CA MET A 544 17.31 -10.80 -6.27
C MET A 544 16.61 -11.63 -5.17
N GLY A 545 16.40 -12.94 -5.43
CA GLY A 545 15.75 -13.83 -4.48
C GLY A 545 16.54 -14.00 -3.18
N ASP A 546 17.86 -14.17 -3.29
CA ASP A 546 18.72 -14.52 -2.16
C ASP A 546 19.19 -13.33 -1.32
N ALA A 547 19.36 -12.16 -1.95
CA ALA A 547 20.06 -11.02 -1.33
C ALA A 547 19.23 -9.74 -1.18
N SER A 548 17.95 -9.75 -1.59
CA SER A 548 17.05 -8.61 -1.32
C SER A 548 16.60 -8.60 0.13
N ILE A 549 16.45 -7.40 0.72
CA ILE A 549 16.07 -7.21 2.12
C ILE A 549 14.63 -7.65 2.40
N CYS A 550 13.70 -7.42 1.47
CA CYS A 550 12.27 -7.64 1.69
C CYS A 550 11.61 -8.50 0.59
N GLY A 551 10.36 -8.88 0.84
CA GLY A 551 9.56 -9.70 -0.06
C GLY A 551 9.37 -9.14 -1.47
N LEU A 552 9.40 -7.81 -1.66
CA LEU A 552 9.30 -7.20 -2.99
C LEU A 552 10.44 -7.70 -3.89
N GLY A 553 11.68 -7.48 -3.50
CA GLY A 553 12.84 -7.89 -4.30
C GLY A 553 13.01 -9.41 -4.37
N GLN A 554 12.62 -10.14 -3.32
CA GLN A 554 12.68 -11.60 -3.28
C GLN A 554 11.67 -12.27 -4.22
N ALA A 555 10.49 -11.67 -4.40
CA ALA A 555 9.41 -12.21 -5.24
C ALA A 555 9.43 -11.67 -6.69
N ALA A 556 10.03 -10.52 -6.93
CA ALA A 556 10.12 -9.93 -8.27
C ALA A 556 10.62 -10.91 -9.37
N PRO A 557 11.55 -11.84 -9.11
CA PRO A 557 12.01 -12.81 -10.11
C PRO A 557 11.04 -13.98 -10.41
N ASN A 558 9.95 -14.17 -9.63
CA ASN A 558 9.05 -15.31 -9.84
C ASN A 558 8.47 -15.36 -11.27
N PRO A 559 7.97 -14.26 -11.86
CA PRO A 559 7.49 -14.25 -13.23
C PRO A 559 8.56 -14.65 -14.25
N ILE A 560 9.83 -14.26 -14.04
CA ILE A 560 10.96 -14.67 -14.91
C ILE A 560 11.10 -16.19 -14.88
N ARG A 561 11.23 -16.76 -13.66
CA ARG A 561 11.40 -18.19 -13.46
C ARG A 561 10.25 -18.98 -14.09
N CYS A 562 9.02 -18.55 -13.88
CA CYS A 562 7.83 -19.20 -14.44
C CYS A 562 7.81 -19.16 -15.99
N VAL A 563 8.16 -18.04 -16.61
CA VAL A 563 8.19 -17.95 -18.08
C VAL A 563 9.30 -18.84 -18.66
N LEU A 564 10.48 -18.85 -18.06
CA LEU A 564 11.57 -19.70 -18.51
C LEU A 564 11.24 -21.19 -18.39
N GLU A 565 10.49 -21.59 -17.38
CA GLU A 565 10.11 -22.98 -17.12
C GLU A 565 8.88 -23.43 -17.95
N TYR A 566 7.80 -22.63 -17.94
CA TYR A 566 6.50 -23.07 -18.46
C TYR A 566 6.21 -22.55 -19.87
N PHE A 567 6.86 -21.45 -20.31
CA PHE A 567 6.62 -20.79 -21.59
C PHE A 567 7.93 -20.52 -22.38
N PRO A 568 8.88 -21.49 -22.42
CA PRO A 568 10.18 -21.27 -23.07
C PRO A 568 10.07 -20.93 -24.56
N HIS A 569 8.98 -21.34 -25.22
CA HIS A 569 8.67 -21.05 -26.61
C HIS A 569 8.37 -19.59 -26.91
N GLU A 570 8.02 -18.79 -25.89
CA GLU A 570 7.73 -17.36 -26.05
C GLU A 570 8.99 -16.47 -26.00
N VAL A 571 10.12 -17.00 -25.54
CA VAL A 571 11.32 -16.20 -25.23
C VAL A 571 12.53 -16.52 -26.12
N GLY A 572 12.28 -17.25 -27.22
CA GLY A 572 13.30 -17.66 -28.20
C GLY A 572 13.94 -19.00 -27.87
N ALA A 573 14.59 -19.63 -28.87
CA ALA A 573 15.32 -20.86 -28.69
C ALA A 573 16.53 -20.65 -27.76
N ALA A 574 16.87 -21.65 -26.94
CA ALA A 574 18.18 -21.68 -26.30
C ALA A 574 19.24 -21.78 -27.39
N SER A 575 20.15 -20.83 -27.47
CA SER A 575 21.32 -20.86 -28.33
C SER A 575 22.28 -21.97 -27.87
#